data_4c2c2e4733b69fcbbe04be583ac3c621
#
_entry.id   4c2c2e4733b69fcbbe04be583ac3c621
#
_cell.length_a   1.000
_cell.length_b   1.000
_cell.length_c   1.000
_cell.angle_alpha   90.00
_cell.angle_beta   90.00
_cell.angle_gamma   90.00
#
_symmetry.space_group_name_H-M   'P 1'
#
loop_
_entity.id
_entity.type
_entity.pdbx_description
1 polymer ?
#
loop_
_entity_poly.entity_id
_entity_poly.type
_entity_poly.pdbx_seq_one_letter_code
_entity_poly.pdbx_strand_id
1 'polypeptide(L)'
;EYITLTHSILEPNGLRIETPAGVILHTGDWKIDPEPLIGGKINSNRLKEIGNEGVLAMICDSTNVFSLGKAGSELDVRKSMLNIMSSLKKRIIIASFASNVARLETAFYCAEKTGRQISLVGRSMHRIFKAARQCGYLKDVIEPIDPREAKNIAREKIVYLCTGSQGEPMAALMRIAKYTHPDVFIEKDDTVIFSSKIIPGNEKKLYNLQNQLVKDGIEVISEENEFVHVSGHPNRDDLREMYEWVKPQCVIPVH
;
A
#
# COMPACT_ATOMS: atom_id res chain seq x y z
N GLU A 1 -15.14 -20.24 -9.39
CA GLU A 1 -15.72 -19.30 -8.42
C GLU A 1 -14.69 -18.31 -7.97
N TYR A 2 -15.05 -17.01 -7.91
CA TYR A 2 -14.24 -15.96 -7.30
C TYR A 2 -14.58 -15.83 -5.82
N ILE A 3 -13.56 -15.69 -4.98
CA ILE A 3 -13.72 -15.59 -3.52
C ILE A 3 -13.06 -14.28 -3.06
N THR A 4 -13.84 -13.40 -2.46
CA THR A 4 -13.33 -12.12 -1.96
C THR A 4 -12.27 -12.33 -0.89
N LEU A 5 -11.10 -11.77 -1.13
CA LEU A 5 -9.98 -11.70 -0.20
C LEU A 5 -9.66 -10.24 0.15
N THR A 6 -8.63 -10.01 0.93
CA THR A 6 -8.06 -8.69 1.18
C THR A 6 -6.59 -8.65 0.78
N HIS A 7 -6.16 -7.53 0.22
CA HIS A 7 -4.77 -7.26 -0.16
C HIS A 7 -4.58 -5.74 -0.27
N SER A 8 -3.43 -5.27 -0.73
CA SER A 8 -3.15 -3.85 -0.96
C SER A 8 -3.73 -3.28 -2.27
N ILE A 9 -4.27 -4.12 -3.15
CA ILE A 9 -4.98 -3.72 -4.37
C ILE A 9 -6.51 -3.72 -4.16
N LEU A 10 -7.25 -3.13 -5.12
CA LEU A 10 -8.71 -3.22 -5.13
C LEU A 10 -9.19 -4.61 -5.55
N GLU A 11 -10.26 -5.07 -4.89
CA GLU A 11 -11.01 -6.29 -5.24
C GLU A 11 -10.13 -7.53 -5.46
N PRO A 12 -9.20 -7.85 -4.53
CA PRO A 12 -8.41 -9.08 -4.66
C PRO A 12 -9.33 -10.30 -4.49
N ASN A 13 -9.15 -11.29 -5.36
CA ASN A 13 -9.96 -12.51 -5.33
C ASN A 13 -9.06 -13.74 -5.38
N GLY A 14 -9.40 -14.74 -4.57
CA GLY A 14 -8.98 -16.11 -4.76
C GLY A 14 -9.86 -16.83 -5.79
N LEU A 15 -9.37 -17.93 -6.32
CA LEU A 15 -10.06 -18.76 -7.30
C LEU A 15 -10.30 -20.16 -6.77
N ARG A 16 -11.56 -20.58 -6.64
CA ARG A 16 -11.92 -21.98 -6.48
C ARG A 16 -12.09 -22.58 -7.87
N ILE A 17 -11.25 -23.55 -8.19
CA ILE A 17 -11.19 -24.22 -9.50
C ILE A 17 -11.62 -25.67 -9.30
N GLU A 18 -12.72 -26.06 -9.90
CA GLU A 18 -13.22 -27.44 -9.86
C GLU A 18 -12.70 -28.21 -11.08
N THR A 19 -12.13 -29.37 -10.82
CA THR A 19 -11.56 -30.25 -11.84
C THR A 19 -12.03 -31.69 -11.64
N PRO A 20 -11.93 -32.57 -12.65
CA PRO A 20 -12.24 -33.99 -12.45
C PRO A 20 -11.40 -34.68 -11.38
N ALA A 21 -10.22 -34.15 -11.05
CA ALA A 21 -9.33 -34.69 -10.02
C ALA A 21 -9.66 -34.18 -8.61
N GLY A 22 -10.39 -33.07 -8.48
CA GLY A 22 -10.72 -32.44 -7.21
C GLY A 22 -10.72 -30.93 -7.30
N VAL A 23 -10.99 -30.27 -6.17
CA VAL A 23 -11.02 -28.82 -6.03
C VAL A 23 -9.63 -28.27 -5.75
N ILE A 24 -9.25 -27.24 -6.50
CA ILE A 24 -8.02 -26.46 -6.28
C ILE A 24 -8.43 -25.06 -5.84
N LEU A 25 -7.80 -24.57 -4.77
CA LEU A 25 -7.90 -23.16 -4.35
C LEU A 25 -6.61 -22.42 -4.69
N HIS A 26 -6.68 -21.36 -5.47
CA HIS A 26 -5.58 -20.44 -5.73
C HIS A 26 -5.87 -19.13 -5.00
N THR A 27 -5.04 -18.74 -4.05
CA THR A 27 -5.31 -17.54 -3.26
C THR A 27 -5.03 -16.24 -4.02
N GLY A 28 -4.10 -16.24 -4.98
CA GLY A 28 -3.46 -15.00 -5.39
C GLY A 28 -2.71 -14.38 -4.20
N ASP A 29 -2.38 -13.11 -4.29
CA ASP A 29 -1.82 -12.34 -3.18
C ASP A 29 -2.94 -11.95 -2.21
N TRP A 30 -2.73 -12.14 -0.91
CA TRP A 30 -3.75 -11.91 0.09
C TRP A 30 -3.18 -11.59 1.46
N LYS A 31 -4.00 -11.10 2.35
CA LYS A 31 -3.77 -11.02 3.81
C LYS A 31 -5.09 -11.13 4.55
N ILE A 32 -5.07 -11.25 5.87
CA ILE A 32 -6.26 -11.03 6.70
C ILE A 32 -6.19 -9.61 7.24
N ASP A 33 -7.03 -8.71 6.72
CA ASP A 33 -7.22 -7.38 7.29
C ASP A 33 -8.56 -7.35 8.05
N PRO A 34 -8.55 -7.22 9.38
CA PRO A 34 -9.78 -7.19 10.17
C PRO A 34 -10.59 -5.90 9.96
N GLU A 35 -9.92 -4.82 9.53
CA GLU A 35 -10.52 -3.50 9.34
C GLU A 35 -10.04 -2.85 8.03
N PRO A 36 -10.38 -3.47 6.88
CA PRO A 36 -9.96 -2.94 5.59
C PRO A 36 -10.61 -1.58 5.35
N LEU A 37 -9.83 -0.62 4.88
CA LEU A 37 -10.31 0.74 4.59
C LEU A 37 -11.08 0.81 3.29
N ILE A 38 -10.79 -0.09 2.36
CA ILE A 38 -11.40 -0.16 1.03
C ILE A 38 -11.76 -1.61 0.73
N GLY A 39 -12.94 -1.80 0.15
CA GLY A 39 -13.45 -3.12 -0.18
C GLY A 39 -14.06 -3.85 1.02
N GLY A 40 -14.35 -5.13 0.83
CA GLY A 40 -14.92 -6.01 1.85
C GLY A 40 -13.86 -6.76 2.66
N LYS A 41 -14.28 -7.29 3.78
CA LYS A 41 -13.47 -8.27 4.53
C LYS A 41 -13.34 -9.57 3.76
N ILE A 42 -12.29 -10.34 4.07
CA ILE A 42 -12.13 -11.69 3.56
C ILE A 42 -13.37 -12.55 3.88
N ASN A 43 -13.85 -13.31 2.92
CA ASN A 43 -15.01 -14.18 3.12
C ASN A 43 -14.59 -15.51 3.77
N SER A 44 -14.25 -15.46 5.05
CA SER A 44 -13.80 -16.63 5.81
C SER A 44 -14.86 -17.74 5.92
N ASN A 45 -16.15 -17.40 5.91
CA ASN A 45 -17.22 -18.40 5.95
C ASN A 45 -17.21 -19.22 4.67
N ARG A 46 -17.10 -18.57 3.51
CA ARG A 46 -17.03 -19.30 2.22
C ARG A 46 -15.77 -20.16 2.13
N LEU A 47 -14.63 -19.67 2.63
CA LEU A 47 -13.40 -20.47 2.69
C LEU A 47 -13.55 -21.73 3.56
N LYS A 48 -14.21 -21.64 4.71
CA LYS A 48 -14.53 -22.79 5.57
C LYS A 48 -15.50 -23.77 4.90
N GLU A 49 -16.52 -23.28 4.19
CA GLU A 49 -17.42 -24.14 3.40
C GLU A 49 -16.64 -24.93 2.35
N ILE A 50 -15.77 -24.27 1.58
CA ILE A 50 -14.89 -24.89 0.58
C ILE A 50 -13.98 -25.94 1.22
N GLY A 51 -13.43 -25.62 2.40
CA GLY A 51 -12.64 -26.58 3.18
C GLY A 51 -13.43 -27.83 3.59
N ASN A 52 -14.71 -27.67 3.94
CA ASN A 52 -15.59 -28.80 4.29
C ASN A 52 -16.05 -29.59 3.04
N GLU A 53 -16.14 -28.94 1.88
CA GLU A 53 -16.38 -29.61 0.58
C GLU A 53 -15.18 -30.51 0.18
N GLY A 54 -13.97 -30.17 0.65
CA GLY A 54 -12.71 -30.88 0.37
C GLY A 54 -11.87 -30.18 -0.68
N VAL A 55 -10.65 -29.81 -0.33
CA VAL A 55 -9.67 -29.16 -1.22
C VAL A 55 -8.49 -30.07 -1.46
N LEU A 56 -8.28 -30.48 -2.71
CA LEU A 56 -7.16 -31.32 -3.12
C LEU A 56 -5.83 -30.57 -2.97
N ALA A 57 -5.76 -29.35 -3.50
CA ALA A 57 -4.56 -28.54 -3.42
C ALA A 57 -4.89 -27.06 -3.21
N MET A 58 -4.04 -26.36 -2.44
CA MET A 58 -4.08 -24.92 -2.31
C MET A 58 -2.76 -24.32 -2.80
N ILE A 59 -2.84 -23.48 -3.84
CA ILE A 59 -1.75 -22.64 -4.32
C ILE A 59 -1.82 -21.35 -3.53
N CYS A 60 -0.83 -21.12 -2.63
CA CYS A 60 -0.95 -20.10 -1.60
C CYS A 60 0.25 -19.16 -1.58
N ASP A 61 -0.03 -17.85 -1.58
CA ASP A 61 0.96 -16.81 -1.29
C ASP A 61 1.64 -17.08 0.06
N SER A 62 2.95 -17.16 0.06
CA SER A 62 3.79 -17.49 1.22
C SER A 62 4.88 -16.44 1.47
N THR A 63 4.76 -15.25 0.88
CA THR A 63 5.76 -14.17 0.87
C THR A 63 6.33 -13.89 2.26
N ASN A 64 5.49 -13.79 3.27
CA ASN A 64 5.92 -13.45 4.63
C ASN A 64 5.87 -14.64 5.62
N VAL A 65 6.01 -15.88 5.15
CA VAL A 65 5.94 -17.09 6.02
C VAL A 65 6.92 -17.07 7.20
N PHE A 66 8.04 -16.35 7.08
CA PHE A 66 9.02 -16.18 8.16
C PHE A 66 8.67 -15.04 9.13
N SER A 67 7.73 -14.17 8.81
CA SER A 67 7.27 -13.10 9.68
C SER A 67 6.27 -13.63 10.69
N LEU A 68 6.53 -13.41 11.98
CA LEU A 68 5.65 -13.85 13.07
C LEU A 68 4.41 -12.95 13.19
N GLY A 69 3.36 -13.46 13.80
CA GLY A 69 2.12 -12.73 14.03
C GLY A 69 1.26 -12.58 12.77
N LYS A 70 0.35 -11.60 12.79
CA LYS A 70 -0.54 -11.23 11.68
C LYS A 70 0.01 -10.04 10.89
N ALA A 71 -0.42 -9.90 9.64
CA ALA A 71 0.03 -8.83 8.75
C ALA A 71 -0.38 -7.42 9.23
N GLY A 72 -1.48 -7.29 9.98
CA GLY A 72 -1.97 -6.01 10.47
C GLY A 72 -2.95 -5.30 9.52
N SER A 73 -3.48 -4.14 9.95
CA SER A 73 -4.53 -3.42 9.26
C SER A 73 -4.05 -2.12 8.62
N GLU A 74 -4.61 -1.76 7.46
CA GLU A 74 -4.45 -0.44 6.85
C GLU A 74 -5.05 0.68 7.74
N LEU A 75 -6.04 0.37 8.58
CA LEU A 75 -6.58 1.34 9.55
C LEU A 75 -5.52 1.78 10.57
N ASP A 76 -4.68 0.86 11.04
CA ASP A 76 -3.63 1.22 12.00
C ASP A 76 -2.54 2.08 11.35
N VAL A 77 -2.22 1.82 10.08
CA VAL A 77 -1.34 2.71 9.30
C VAL A 77 -1.96 4.10 9.17
N ARG A 78 -3.27 4.21 8.90
CA ARG A 78 -3.96 5.51 8.84
C ARG A 78 -3.85 6.28 10.15
N LYS A 79 -4.09 5.63 11.29
CA LYS A 79 -3.97 6.25 12.61
C LYS A 79 -2.56 6.78 12.86
N SER A 80 -1.55 5.96 12.57
CA SER A 80 -0.14 6.34 12.71
C SER A 80 0.23 7.49 11.77
N MET A 81 -0.10 7.39 10.48
CA MET A 81 0.14 8.44 9.49
C MET A 81 -0.49 9.78 9.90
N LEU A 82 -1.72 9.76 10.42
CA LEU A 82 -2.37 10.97 10.91
C LEU A 82 -1.60 11.62 12.07
N ASN A 83 -1.16 10.82 13.03
CA ASN A 83 -0.37 11.32 14.17
C ASN A 83 0.94 11.94 13.69
N ILE A 84 1.67 11.25 12.81
CA ILE A 84 2.92 11.74 12.22
C ILE A 84 2.68 13.06 11.48
N MET A 85 1.74 13.08 10.54
CA MET A 85 1.48 14.26 9.72
C MET A 85 0.96 15.46 10.52
N SER A 86 0.30 15.23 11.66
CA SER A 86 -0.16 16.29 12.57
C SER A 86 0.99 17.02 13.26
N SER A 87 2.12 16.36 13.46
CA SER A 87 3.32 16.95 14.07
C SER A 87 4.18 17.74 13.09
N LEU A 88 4.11 17.42 11.81
CA LEU A 88 4.96 17.99 10.75
C LEU A 88 4.53 19.41 10.38
N LYS A 89 5.51 20.30 10.25
CA LYS A 89 5.29 21.76 10.06
C LYS A 89 5.49 22.25 8.64
N LYS A 90 6.12 21.44 7.79
CA LYS A 90 6.49 21.81 6.43
C LYS A 90 5.82 20.92 5.41
N ARG A 91 6.27 20.96 4.17
CA ARG A 91 5.80 20.13 3.07
C ARG A 91 6.00 18.66 3.37
N ILE A 92 5.02 17.86 2.99
CA ILE A 92 5.06 16.40 3.13
C ILE A 92 5.02 15.79 1.74
N ILE A 93 5.93 14.86 1.49
CA ILE A 93 5.92 14.04 0.28
C ILE A 93 5.74 12.59 0.73
N ILE A 94 4.67 11.94 0.30
CA ILE A 94 4.40 10.52 0.59
C ILE A 94 4.73 9.71 -0.66
N ALA A 95 5.68 8.80 -0.56
CA ALA A 95 6.02 7.85 -1.60
C ALA A 95 5.35 6.50 -1.33
N SER A 96 4.57 6.00 -2.27
CA SER A 96 3.84 4.74 -2.15
C SER A 96 3.67 4.05 -3.50
N PHE A 97 3.29 2.77 -3.49
CA PHE A 97 2.81 2.08 -4.68
C PHE A 97 1.48 2.68 -5.13
N ALA A 98 1.38 3.03 -6.40
CA ALA A 98 0.15 3.57 -6.95
C ALA A 98 -1.03 2.59 -6.88
N SER A 99 -0.76 1.28 -6.91
CA SER A 99 -1.76 0.22 -6.82
C SER A 99 -2.38 0.07 -5.43
N ASN A 100 -1.73 0.56 -4.37
CA ASN A 100 -2.28 0.52 -3.02
C ASN A 100 -3.29 1.65 -2.80
N VAL A 101 -4.53 1.41 -3.21
CA VAL A 101 -5.61 2.42 -3.14
C VAL A 101 -6.01 2.73 -1.70
N ALA A 102 -5.89 1.79 -0.78
CA ALA A 102 -6.12 2.04 0.65
C ALA A 102 -5.11 3.06 1.21
N ARG A 103 -3.86 3.02 0.72
CA ARG A 103 -2.83 3.99 1.09
C ARG A 103 -3.06 5.36 0.43
N LEU A 104 -3.55 5.37 -0.82
CA LEU A 104 -4.01 6.61 -1.45
C LEU A 104 -5.09 7.26 -0.59
N GLU A 105 -6.13 6.52 -0.24
CA GLU A 105 -7.25 7.01 0.57
C GLU A 105 -6.76 7.51 1.94
N THR A 106 -5.83 6.79 2.57
CA THR A 106 -5.18 7.23 3.81
C THR A 106 -4.46 8.58 3.64
N ALA A 107 -3.72 8.77 2.54
CA ALA A 107 -3.02 10.04 2.29
C ALA A 107 -4.00 11.21 2.11
N PHE A 108 -5.11 11.00 1.38
CA PHE A 108 -6.18 11.98 1.25
C PHE A 108 -6.82 12.32 2.59
N TYR A 109 -7.21 11.29 3.36
CA TYR A 109 -7.78 11.46 4.69
C TYR A 109 -6.86 12.26 5.62
N CYS A 110 -5.59 11.89 5.69
CA CYS A 110 -4.62 12.58 6.53
C CYS A 110 -4.37 14.03 6.09
N ALA A 111 -4.32 14.29 4.77
CA ALA A 111 -4.20 15.64 4.24
C ALA A 111 -5.38 16.50 4.67
N GLU A 112 -6.61 16.04 4.49
CA GLU A 112 -7.83 16.74 4.91
C GLU A 112 -7.84 17.02 6.42
N LYS A 113 -7.59 15.98 7.25
CA LYS A 113 -7.59 16.11 8.72
C LYS A 113 -6.51 17.03 9.27
N THR A 114 -5.40 17.20 8.54
CA THR A 114 -4.32 18.14 8.91
C THR A 114 -4.47 19.51 8.24
N GLY A 115 -5.58 19.77 7.56
CA GLY A 115 -5.88 21.04 6.88
C GLY A 115 -4.92 21.34 5.73
N ARG A 116 -4.45 20.29 5.02
CA ARG A 116 -3.56 20.37 3.88
C ARG A 116 -4.29 20.01 2.60
N GLN A 117 -3.89 20.62 1.51
CA GLN A 117 -4.27 20.18 0.18
C GLN A 117 -3.36 19.03 -0.26
N ILE A 118 -3.80 18.23 -1.23
CA ILE A 118 -3.03 17.09 -1.74
C ILE A 118 -2.89 17.18 -3.25
N SER A 119 -1.73 16.82 -3.76
CA SER A 119 -1.44 16.73 -5.20
C SER A 119 -0.86 15.35 -5.53
N LEU A 120 -1.33 14.76 -6.63
CA LEU A 120 -0.82 13.50 -7.14
C LEU A 120 0.34 13.74 -8.10
N VAL A 121 1.43 12.99 -7.93
CA VAL A 121 2.64 13.15 -8.76
C VAL A 121 3.07 11.80 -9.33
N GLY A 122 3.04 11.71 -10.65
CA GLY A 122 3.35 10.49 -11.40
C GLY A 122 2.14 9.93 -12.15
N ARG A 123 2.39 9.50 -13.39
CA ARG A 123 1.33 9.04 -14.31
C ARG A 123 0.49 7.88 -13.77
N SER A 124 1.12 6.93 -13.10
CA SER A 124 0.41 5.79 -12.51
C SER A 124 -0.49 6.19 -11.33
N MET A 125 -0.10 7.18 -10.51
CA MET A 125 -0.96 7.71 -9.45
C MET A 125 -2.27 8.26 -10.02
N HIS A 126 -2.19 9.13 -11.03
CA HIS A 126 -3.38 9.69 -11.69
C HIS A 126 -4.24 8.61 -12.35
N ARG A 127 -3.61 7.64 -13.02
CA ARG A 127 -4.33 6.55 -13.70
C ARG A 127 -5.10 5.69 -12.69
N ILE A 128 -4.46 5.29 -11.60
CA ILE A 128 -5.10 4.46 -10.57
C ILE A 128 -6.19 5.25 -9.83
N PHE A 129 -5.93 6.49 -9.46
CA PHE A 129 -6.93 7.36 -8.84
C PHE A 129 -8.19 7.49 -9.71
N LYS A 130 -8.02 7.77 -11.02
CA LYS A 130 -9.14 7.84 -11.96
C LYS A 130 -9.88 6.52 -12.09
N ALA A 131 -9.17 5.40 -12.22
CA ALA A 131 -9.76 4.07 -12.32
C ALA A 131 -10.54 3.71 -11.04
N ALA A 132 -9.96 3.95 -9.85
CA ALA A 132 -10.63 3.73 -8.58
C ALA A 132 -11.95 4.51 -8.48
N ARG A 133 -11.95 5.78 -8.88
CA ARG A 133 -13.19 6.59 -8.92
C ARG A 133 -14.24 6.06 -9.90
N GLN A 134 -13.82 5.61 -11.08
CA GLN A 134 -14.73 5.00 -12.06
C GLN A 134 -15.38 3.71 -11.52
N CYS A 135 -14.64 2.95 -10.72
CA CYS A 135 -15.13 1.74 -10.03
C CYS A 135 -15.91 2.04 -8.74
N GLY A 136 -16.09 3.31 -8.38
CA GLY A 136 -16.92 3.70 -7.23
C GLY A 136 -16.16 3.90 -5.92
N TYR A 137 -14.83 3.80 -5.94
CA TYR A 137 -13.95 4.08 -4.80
C TYR A 137 -13.49 5.54 -4.79
N LEU A 138 -12.95 6.01 -3.67
CA LEU A 138 -12.40 7.36 -3.52
C LEU A 138 -13.37 8.48 -3.93
N LYS A 139 -14.70 8.29 -3.72
CA LYS A 139 -15.71 9.28 -4.08
C LYS A 139 -15.76 10.46 -3.11
N ASP A 140 -15.50 10.16 -1.83
CA ASP A 140 -15.65 11.11 -0.73
C ASP A 140 -14.34 11.79 -0.33
N VAL A 141 -13.25 11.55 -1.08
CA VAL A 141 -11.98 12.24 -0.83
C VAL A 141 -11.96 13.62 -1.51
N ILE A 142 -11.21 14.55 -0.92
CA ILE A 142 -10.99 15.88 -1.51
C ILE A 142 -10.39 15.78 -2.91
N GLU A 143 -10.66 16.76 -3.78
CA GLU A 143 -10.05 16.76 -5.11
C GLU A 143 -8.55 17.05 -5.04
N PRO A 144 -7.71 16.24 -5.71
CA PRO A 144 -6.30 16.53 -5.82
C PRO A 144 -6.07 17.75 -6.74
N ILE A 145 -5.18 18.64 -6.31
CA ILE A 145 -4.79 19.80 -7.13
C ILE A 145 -3.69 19.42 -8.14
N ASP A 146 -3.69 20.13 -9.27
CA ASP A 146 -2.64 19.96 -10.29
C ASP A 146 -1.27 20.34 -9.70
N PRO A 147 -0.20 19.57 -9.92
CA PRO A 147 1.14 19.88 -9.42
C PRO A 147 1.64 21.28 -9.83
N ARG A 148 1.23 21.79 -10.98
CA ARG A 148 1.55 23.16 -11.44
C ARG A 148 0.91 24.25 -10.60
N GLU A 149 -0.26 23.99 -10.04
CA GLU A 149 -0.95 24.90 -9.12
C GLU A 149 -0.42 24.71 -7.69
N ALA A 150 -0.16 23.47 -7.30
CA ALA A 150 0.34 23.08 -5.98
C ALA A 150 1.66 23.77 -5.60
N LYS A 151 2.52 24.10 -6.57
CA LYS A 151 3.79 24.81 -6.32
C LYS A 151 3.61 26.20 -5.71
N ASN A 152 2.43 26.81 -5.89
CA ASN A 152 2.12 28.14 -5.35
C ASN A 152 1.50 28.09 -3.95
N ILE A 153 1.27 26.89 -3.40
CA ILE A 153 0.69 26.69 -2.07
C ILE A 153 1.80 26.70 -1.03
N ALA A 154 1.51 27.35 0.10
CA ALA A 154 2.43 27.39 1.23
C ALA A 154 2.87 25.96 1.65
N ARG A 155 4.17 25.80 1.96
CA ARG A 155 4.79 24.49 2.24
C ARG A 155 4.05 23.70 3.33
N GLU A 156 3.57 24.37 4.35
CA GLU A 156 2.82 23.78 5.46
C GLU A 156 1.40 23.34 5.11
N LYS A 157 0.92 23.71 3.90
CA LYS A 157 -0.45 23.46 3.43
C LYS A 157 -0.54 22.46 2.29
N ILE A 158 0.57 21.81 1.92
CA ILE A 158 0.62 20.87 0.79
C ILE A 158 1.17 19.51 1.15
N VAL A 159 0.53 18.47 0.64
CA VAL A 159 1.01 17.08 0.60
C VAL A 159 1.15 16.67 -0.85
N TYR A 160 2.27 16.08 -1.22
CA TYR A 160 2.43 15.40 -2.50
C TYR A 160 2.40 13.89 -2.29
N LEU A 161 1.53 13.19 -3.00
CA LEU A 161 1.52 11.72 -3.05
C LEU A 161 2.14 11.27 -4.37
N CYS A 162 3.24 10.56 -4.33
CA CYS A 162 4.05 10.28 -5.51
C CYS A 162 4.48 8.81 -5.64
N THR A 163 4.88 8.44 -6.87
CA THR A 163 5.57 7.18 -7.16
C THR A 163 7.06 7.29 -6.85
N GLY A 164 7.74 6.15 -6.70
CA GLY A 164 9.19 6.11 -6.51
C GLY A 164 9.62 5.59 -5.15
N SER A 165 8.73 4.87 -4.46
CA SER A 165 9.00 4.29 -3.15
C SER A 165 10.06 3.18 -3.15
N GLN A 166 10.50 2.73 -4.34
CA GLN A 166 11.54 1.69 -4.51
C GLN A 166 12.83 2.26 -5.14
N GLY A 167 12.95 3.59 -5.22
CA GLY A 167 14.13 4.22 -5.84
C GLY A 167 14.21 4.03 -7.36
N GLU A 168 13.08 3.89 -8.05
CA GLU A 168 13.03 3.72 -9.50
C GLU A 168 13.53 4.99 -10.21
N PRO A 169 14.48 4.89 -11.15
CA PRO A 169 15.19 6.05 -11.70
C PRO A 169 14.31 7.12 -12.37
N MET A 170 13.19 6.68 -12.99
CA MET A 170 12.27 7.56 -13.71
C MET A 170 11.02 7.94 -12.91
N ALA A 171 10.91 7.47 -11.66
CA ALA A 171 9.77 7.78 -10.81
C ALA A 171 9.78 9.24 -10.31
N ALA A 172 8.60 9.68 -9.87
CA ALA A 172 8.42 11.07 -9.46
C ALA A 172 9.36 11.47 -8.31
N LEU A 173 9.44 10.65 -7.24
CA LEU A 173 10.29 10.96 -6.10
C LEU A 173 11.78 11.09 -6.48
N MET A 174 12.29 10.20 -7.34
CA MET A 174 13.68 10.29 -7.79
C MET A 174 13.96 11.60 -8.55
N ARG A 175 13.00 12.06 -9.36
CA ARG A 175 13.13 13.32 -10.07
C ARG A 175 13.06 14.53 -9.14
N ILE A 176 12.19 14.45 -8.11
CA ILE A 176 12.08 15.48 -7.07
C ILE A 176 13.40 15.58 -6.29
N ALA A 177 13.93 14.45 -5.81
CA ALA A 177 15.18 14.39 -5.06
C ALA A 177 16.41 14.85 -5.87
N LYS A 178 16.37 14.72 -7.20
CA LYS A 178 17.42 15.23 -8.10
C LYS A 178 17.18 16.66 -8.60
N TYR A 179 16.14 17.33 -8.11
CA TYR A 179 15.76 18.68 -8.53
C TYR A 179 15.47 18.81 -10.04
N THR A 180 15.02 17.70 -10.67
CA THR A 180 14.70 17.63 -12.11
C THR A 180 13.19 17.51 -12.40
N HIS A 181 12.35 17.52 -11.35
CA HIS A 181 10.89 17.55 -11.54
C HIS A 181 10.45 18.98 -11.91
N PRO A 182 9.58 19.16 -12.96
CA PRO A 182 9.26 20.50 -13.47
C PRO A 182 8.38 21.32 -12.53
N ASP A 183 7.58 20.66 -11.69
CA ASP A 183 6.52 21.34 -10.93
C ASP A 183 6.59 21.08 -9.41
N VAL A 184 7.39 20.12 -8.97
CA VAL A 184 7.51 19.78 -7.54
C VAL A 184 8.95 19.97 -7.09
N PHE A 185 9.12 20.79 -6.07
CA PHE A 185 10.40 21.11 -5.46
C PHE A 185 10.41 20.62 -4.03
N ILE A 186 11.57 20.21 -3.55
CA ILE A 186 11.82 19.82 -2.18
C ILE A 186 12.87 20.75 -1.60
N GLU A 187 12.72 21.10 -0.34
CA GLU A 187 13.59 22.05 0.36
C GLU A 187 13.92 21.54 1.76
N LYS A 188 14.98 22.06 2.33
CA LYS A 188 15.38 21.75 3.72
C LYS A 188 14.19 21.86 4.67
N ASP A 189 14.11 20.92 5.61
CA ASP A 189 13.05 20.75 6.62
C ASP A 189 11.70 20.25 6.04
N ASP A 190 11.60 19.93 4.76
CA ASP A 190 10.50 19.12 4.24
C ASP A 190 10.64 17.67 4.70
N THR A 191 9.54 16.92 4.68
CA THR A 191 9.53 15.51 5.11
C THR A 191 9.14 14.59 3.95
N VAL A 192 9.89 13.51 3.76
CA VAL A 192 9.54 12.42 2.84
C VAL A 192 9.17 11.18 3.64
N ILE A 193 7.94 10.68 3.45
CA ILE A 193 7.44 9.45 4.08
C ILE A 193 7.46 8.34 3.04
N PHE A 194 8.28 7.31 3.26
CA PHE A 194 8.31 6.08 2.45
C PHE A 194 7.28 5.10 3.00
N SER A 195 6.08 5.15 2.45
CA SER A 195 4.94 4.33 2.89
C SER A 195 4.86 3.03 2.09
N SER A 196 5.94 2.27 2.12
CA SER A 196 6.10 0.97 1.47
C SER A 196 7.25 0.18 2.09
N LYS A 197 7.15 -1.15 2.05
CA LYS A 197 8.27 -2.03 2.38
C LYS A 197 9.33 -1.98 1.27
N ILE A 198 10.58 -2.16 1.64
CA ILE A 198 11.69 -2.32 0.68
C ILE A 198 11.56 -3.69 0.02
N ILE A 199 11.45 -3.71 -1.31
CA ILE A 199 11.48 -4.96 -2.07
C ILE A 199 12.93 -5.46 -2.16
N PRO A 200 13.21 -6.74 -1.86
CA PRO A 200 14.54 -7.32 -1.99
C PRO A 200 15.18 -7.03 -3.34
N GLY A 201 16.44 -6.55 -3.32
CA GLY A 201 17.19 -6.13 -4.50
C GLY A 201 17.11 -4.62 -4.82
N ASN A 202 16.22 -3.87 -4.16
CA ASN A 202 16.13 -2.41 -4.30
C ASN A 202 16.84 -1.64 -3.19
N GLU A 203 17.37 -2.32 -2.17
CA GLU A 203 17.91 -1.71 -0.94
C GLU A 203 18.95 -0.64 -1.26
N LYS A 204 19.94 -0.97 -2.09
CA LYS A 204 21.03 -0.04 -2.45
C LYS A 204 20.52 1.24 -3.11
N LYS A 205 19.53 1.10 -4.02
CA LYS A 205 18.96 2.26 -4.72
C LYS A 205 18.16 3.14 -3.77
N LEU A 206 17.38 2.50 -2.89
CA LEU A 206 16.53 3.19 -1.95
C LEU A 206 17.34 3.89 -0.86
N TYR A 207 18.32 3.22 -0.25
CA TYR A 207 19.21 3.85 0.72
C TYR A 207 20.04 4.99 0.12
N ASN A 208 20.48 4.88 -1.13
CA ASN A 208 21.14 5.99 -1.80
C ASN A 208 20.20 7.20 -1.96
N LEU A 209 18.93 6.98 -2.29
CA LEU A 209 17.94 8.05 -2.37
C LEU A 209 17.67 8.67 -0.99
N GLN A 210 17.45 7.86 0.04
CA GLN A 210 17.23 8.33 1.41
C GLN A 210 18.43 9.11 1.93
N ASN A 211 19.64 8.62 1.73
CA ASN A 211 20.89 9.30 2.11
C ASN A 211 21.05 10.65 1.40
N GLN A 212 20.66 10.74 0.13
CA GLN A 212 20.68 11.99 -0.61
C GLN A 212 19.69 13.00 0.00
N LEU A 213 18.47 12.57 0.31
CA LEU A 213 17.46 13.41 0.95
C LEU A 213 17.94 13.92 2.32
N VAL A 214 18.46 13.03 3.16
CA VAL A 214 19.00 13.41 4.48
C VAL A 214 20.17 14.38 4.35
N LYS A 215 21.09 14.17 3.39
CA LYS A 215 22.20 15.09 3.11
C LYS A 215 21.71 16.48 2.72
N ASP A 216 20.58 16.57 2.04
CA ASP A 216 19.97 17.84 1.64
C ASP A 216 19.12 18.48 2.75
N GLY A 217 19.13 17.89 3.96
CA GLY A 217 18.40 18.39 5.13
C GLY A 217 16.91 18.07 5.12
N ILE A 218 16.50 17.04 4.37
CA ILE A 218 15.13 16.54 4.32
C ILE A 218 14.95 15.48 5.40
N GLU A 219 13.87 15.55 6.13
CA GLU A 219 13.48 14.50 7.07
C GLU A 219 12.97 13.27 6.32
N VAL A 220 13.47 12.08 6.68
CA VAL A 220 13.07 10.80 6.07
C VAL A 220 12.39 9.93 7.10
N ILE A 221 11.15 9.55 6.81
CA ILE A 221 10.34 8.62 7.60
C ILE A 221 10.10 7.36 6.78
N SER A 222 10.37 6.20 7.36
CA SER A 222 10.17 4.88 6.74
C SER A 222 9.68 3.86 7.76
N GLU A 223 9.39 2.62 7.33
CA GLU A 223 9.00 1.53 8.22
C GLU A 223 10.07 1.16 9.27
N GLU A 224 11.31 1.63 9.12
CA GLU A 224 12.40 1.39 10.05
C GLU A 224 12.30 2.27 11.30
N ASN A 225 11.66 3.43 11.21
CA ASN A 225 11.58 4.39 12.31
C ASN A 225 10.15 4.74 12.75
N GLU A 226 9.14 4.52 11.89
CA GLU A 226 7.75 4.83 12.21
C GLU A 226 6.81 3.81 11.55
N PHE A 227 5.63 3.62 12.11
CA PHE A 227 4.63 2.70 11.56
C PHE A 227 3.87 3.32 10.38
N VAL A 228 4.50 3.33 9.21
CA VAL A 228 3.96 3.94 7.98
C VAL A 228 3.58 2.92 6.91
N HIS A 229 3.76 1.63 7.18
CA HIS A 229 3.47 0.56 6.24
C HIS A 229 2.96 -0.69 6.94
N VAL A 230 2.12 -1.43 6.25
CA VAL A 230 1.71 -2.80 6.57
C VAL A 230 1.76 -3.62 5.28
N SER A 231 2.21 -4.87 5.39
CA SER A 231 2.30 -5.76 4.23
C SER A 231 0.93 -6.05 3.62
N GLY A 232 0.89 -6.22 2.30
CA GLY A 232 -0.27 -6.76 1.59
C GLY A 232 -0.35 -8.30 1.63
N HIS A 233 0.70 -8.98 2.10
CA HIS A 233 0.85 -10.43 2.10
C HIS A 233 0.68 -11.02 3.50
N PRO A 234 0.25 -12.32 3.61
CA PRO A 234 -0.02 -12.95 4.89
C PRO A 234 1.27 -13.21 5.67
N ASN A 235 1.25 -12.91 6.96
CA ASN A 235 2.24 -13.39 7.90
C ASN A 235 1.90 -14.83 8.36
N ARG A 236 2.75 -15.41 9.20
CA ARG A 236 2.65 -16.82 9.64
C ARG A 236 1.30 -17.18 10.27
N ASP A 237 0.74 -16.30 11.09
CA ASP A 237 -0.52 -16.59 11.79
C ASP A 237 -1.73 -16.42 10.85
N ASP A 238 -1.65 -15.52 9.85
CA ASP A 238 -2.65 -15.45 8.78
C ASP A 238 -2.65 -16.74 7.94
N LEU A 239 -1.46 -17.28 7.62
CA LEU A 239 -1.30 -18.55 6.89
C LEU A 239 -1.90 -19.72 7.67
N ARG A 240 -1.64 -19.81 8.99
CA ARG A 240 -2.24 -20.86 9.85
C ARG A 240 -3.76 -20.80 9.81
N GLU A 241 -4.32 -19.60 9.96
CA GLU A 241 -5.75 -19.37 9.94
C GLU A 241 -6.39 -19.77 8.59
N MET A 242 -5.74 -19.42 7.46
CA MET A 242 -6.17 -19.86 6.14
C MET A 242 -6.14 -21.37 6.00
N TYR A 243 -5.07 -22.03 6.48
CA TYR A 243 -4.95 -23.49 6.43
C TYR A 243 -6.00 -24.19 7.29
N GLU A 244 -6.37 -23.63 8.42
CA GLU A 244 -7.46 -24.12 9.27
C GLU A 244 -8.83 -23.98 8.61
N TRP A 245 -9.06 -22.92 7.86
CA TRP A 245 -10.31 -22.72 7.12
C TRP A 245 -10.43 -23.68 5.94
N VAL A 246 -9.39 -23.81 5.14
CA VAL A 246 -9.40 -24.52 3.85
C VAL A 246 -9.09 -26.00 3.98
N LYS A 247 -8.28 -26.40 4.96
CA LYS A 247 -7.85 -27.80 5.24
C LYS A 247 -7.41 -28.55 3.96
N PRO A 248 -6.50 -27.99 3.15
CA PRO A 248 -6.10 -28.62 1.89
C PRO A 248 -5.31 -29.91 2.14
N GLN A 249 -5.44 -30.91 1.24
CA GLN A 249 -4.63 -32.13 1.30
C GLN A 249 -3.15 -31.85 0.94
N CYS A 250 -2.92 -30.87 0.06
CA CYS A 250 -1.60 -30.43 -0.37
C CYS A 250 -1.53 -28.90 -0.43
N VAL A 251 -0.40 -28.32 -0.01
CA VAL A 251 -0.11 -26.88 -0.16
C VAL A 251 1.04 -26.70 -1.13
N ILE A 252 0.86 -25.82 -2.10
CA ILE A 252 1.87 -25.40 -3.07
C ILE A 252 2.18 -23.93 -2.76
N PRO A 253 3.30 -23.66 -2.04
CA PRO A 253 3.68 -22.29 -1.74
C PRO A 253 4.17 -21.60 -3.00
N VAL A 254 3.73 -20.35 -3.18
CA VAL A 254 4.15 -19.47 -4.30
C VAL A 254 4.53 -18.10 -3.74
N HIS A 255 5.26 -17.34 -4.54
CA HIS A 255 5.65 -15.95 -4.32
C HIS A 255 6.89 -15.71 -3.46
#